data_99c8f2b559550f11d00f1a37ceee59eb
#
_entry.id   99c8f2b559550f11d00f1a37ceee59eb
#
_cell.length_a   1.000
_cell.length_b   1.000
_cell.length_c   1.000
_cell.angle_alpha   90.00
_cell.angle_beta   90.00
_cell.angle_gamma   90.00
#
_symmetry.space_group_name_H-M   'P 1'
#
loop_
_entity.id
_entity.type
_entity.pdbx_description
1 polymer ?
#
loop_
_entity_poly.entity_id
_entity_poly.type
_entity_poly.pdbx_seq_one_letter_code
_entity_poly.pdbx_strand_id
1 'polypeptide(L)'
;MMSENTKVLLETKDLSKYFTAKKGFLNRQPSVVKAVDHVSLSVNKGETLGLVGESGCGKSTLGRTILRLIPATEGQVLYNGENLLAYDKKKMWEMRQKLQIIFQDPYSSLNPRMTVYDLISAPLEVYKVGTKAERREMVEEILQEVGLDRQYLNRFPHEFSGGQRQRIGIARALILNPEFVVCDEAVSALDVSVRAQVLNLMRNMQQKKNLTYLFISHDLSVVRHISDRIAVMYLGSVAEVAPKAQLYSNPMHPYTKALLSAIPLPDVKKRRQRIILEGDVPSAYNPPSGCKFHTRCPYATDRCRQEIPVLRQLEKGHQVACHRAEELV
;
A
#
# COMPACT_ATOMS: atom_id res chain seq x y z
N MET A 1 -24.78 -6.29 -4.49
CA MET A 1 -24.91 -7.38 -3.51
C MET A 1 -23.54 -8.00 -3.35
N MET A 2 -22.78 -7.65 -2.29
CA MET A 2 -21.55 -8.37 -1.93
C MET A 2 -21.97 -9.61 -1.17
N SER A 3 -21.56 -10.79 -1.66
CA SER A 3 -21.85 -12.07 -1.02
C SER A 3 -21.23 -12.12 0.38
N GLU A 4 -21.96 -12.65 1.34
CA GLU A 4 -21.61 -12.74 2.77
C GLU A 4 -20.41 -13.66 3.10
N ASN A 5 -19.61 -14.06 2.12
CA ASN A 5 -18.50 -15.01 2.31
C ASN A 5 -17.21 -14.52 1.63
N THR A 6 -16.81 -13.25 1.87
CA THR A 6 -15.53 -12.73 1.37
C THR A 6 -14.38 -13.35 2.18
N LYS A 7 -13.65 -14.30 1.57
CA LYS A 7 -12.51 -14.97 2.21
C LYS A 7 -11.34 -14.00 2.37
N VAL A 8 -10.87 -13.82 3.60
CA VAL A 8 -9.64 -13.07 3.89
C VAL A 8 -8.45 -13.79 3.26
N LEU A 9 -7.70 -13.10 2.41
CA LEU A 9 -6.47 -13.62 1.79
C LEU A 9 -5.26 -13.32 2.65
N LEU A 10 -5.15 -12.07 3.14
CA LEU A 10 -4.03 -11.61 3.94
C LEU A 10 -4.54 -10.84 5.17
N GLU A 11 -3.93 -11.13 6.32
CA GLU A 11 -4.23 -10.45 7.59
C GLU A 11 -2.93 -10.13 8.32
N THR A 12 -2.81 -8.95 8.88
CA THR A 12 -1.77 -8.62 9.85
C THR A 12 -2.37 -8.58 11.25
N LYS A 13 -1.66 -9.10 12.25
CA LYS A 13 -2.04 -9.06 13.67
C LYS A 13 -0.91 -8.43 14.47
N ASP A 14 -1.19 -7.26 15.03
CA ASP A 14 -0.27 -6.46 15.85
C ASP A 14 1.13 -6.32 15.21
N LEU A 15 1.16 -6.18 13.88
CA LEU A 15 2.40 -6.12 13.12
C LEU A 15 3.16 -4.85 13.45
N SER A 16 4.42 -5.03 13.88
CA SER A 16 5.31 -3.91 14.22
C SER A 16 6.64 -4.01 13.48
N LYS A 17 7.14 -2.85 13.05
CA LYS A 17 8.51 -2.70 12.54
C LYS A 17 9.16 -1.47 13.11
N TYR A 18 10.20 -1.71 13.89
CA TYR A 18 11.03 -0.68 14.50
C TYR A 18 12.42 -0.70 13.90
N PHE A 19 12.97 0.48 13.64
CA PHE A 19 14.35 0.65 13.20
C PHE A 19 15.16 1.27 14.33
N THR A 20 16.25 0.63 14.69
CA THR A 20 17.18 1.11 15.72
C THR A 20 18.33 1.85 15.04
N ALA A 21 18.46 3.15 15.25
CA ALA A 21 19.63 3.90 14.81
C ALA A 21 20.71 3.85 15.89
N LYS A 22 21.86 3.20 15.58
CA LYS A 22 23.06 3.30 16.41
C LYS A 22 23.60 4.73 16.27
N LYS A 23 23.44 5.57 17.28
CA LYS A 23 24.12 6.87 17.33
C LYS A 23 25.56 6.68 17.77
N GLY A 24 26.47 7.41 17.07
CA GLY A 24 27.91 7.29 17.19
C GLY A 24 28.51 7.48 18.58
N PHE A 25 29.77 7.37 18.67
CA PHE A 25 30.84 7.22 19.66
C PHE A 25 30.68 7.78 21.10
N LEU A 26 29.63 8.52 21.41
CA LEU A 26 29.33 9.10 22.74
C LEU A 26 27.97 8.64 23.24
N ASN A 27 27.95 7.52 23.92
CA ASN A 27 26.99 6.99 24.92
C ASN A 27 25.59 7.65 24.97
N ARG A 28 24.85 7.75 23.84
CA ARG A 28 23.45 8.16 23.80
C ARG A 28 22.57 6.93 23.52
N GLN A 29 21.50 6.79 24.28
CA GLN A 29 20.52 5.74 24.10
C GLN A 29 20.14 5.58 22.61
N PRO A 30 20.06 4.34 22.10
CA PRO A 30 19.70 4.11 20.71
C PRO A 30 18.31 4.70 20.45
N SER A 31 18.19 5.53 19.43
CA SER A 31 16.90 6.07 19.03
C SER A 31 16.15 5.01 18.22
N VAL A 32 14.92 4.72 18.60
CA VAL A 32 14.05 3.75 17.94
C VAL A 32 12.99 4.49 17.12
N VAL A 33 12.94 4.20 15.81
CA VAL A 33 11.88 4.70 14.92
C VAL A 33 10.79 3.65 14.83
N LYS A 34 9.60 3.96 15.32
CA LYS A 34 8.41 3.09 15.20
C LYS A 34 7.72 3.32 13.85
N ALA A 35 8.28 2.74 12.79
CA ALA A 35 7.77 2.94 11.44
C ALA A 35 6.42 2.24 11.18
N VAL A 36 6.21 1.07 11.80
CA VAL A 36 4.93 0.36 11.88
C VAL A 36 4.75 -0.05 13.33
N ASP A 37 3.61 0.26 13.91
CA ASP A 37 3.36 0.13 15.35
C ASP A 37 1.96 -0.46 15.60
N HIS A 38 1.91 -1.76 15.92
CA HIS A 38 0.72 -2.56 16.22
C HIS A 38 -0.38 -2.46 15.13
N VAL A 39 -0.01 -2.70 13.87
CA VAL A 39 -0.95 -2.63 12.74
C VAL A 39 -1.66 -3.96 12.54
N SER A 40 -2.99 -3.93 12.68
CA SER A 40 -3.90 -5.04 12.39
C SER A 40 -4.84 -4.65 11.25
N LEU A 41 -4.69 -5.33 10.10
CA LEU A 41 -5.45 -5.08 8.87
C LEU A 41 -5.79 -6.41 8.19
N SER A 42 -6.92 -6.47 7.50
CA SER A 42 -7.30 -7.60 6.64
C SER A 42 -7.53 -7.15 5.21
N VAL A 43 -7.12 -7.99 4.26
CA VAL A 43 -7.37 -7.81 2.83
C VAL A 43 -8.09 -9.06 2.31
N ASN A 44 -9.26 -8.86 1.71
CA ASN A 44 -10.05 -9.96 1.15
C ASN A 44 -9.53 -10.37 -0.22
N LYS A 45 -9.78 -11.62 -0.62
CA LYS A 45 -9.40 -12.11 -1.95
C LYS A 45 -10.13 -11.32 -3.04
N GLY A 46 -9.39 -10.85 -4.05
CA GLY A 46 -9.91 -10.05 -5.16
C GLY A 46 -10.19 -8.58 -4.81
N GLU A 47 -9.90 -8.16 -3.56
CA GLU A 47 -10.10 -6.78 -3.08
C GLU A 47 -8.90 -5.89 -3.41
N THR A 48 -9.13 -4.60 -3.63
CA THR A 48 -8.12 -3.55 -3.51
C THR A 48 -8.30 -2.82 -2.18
N LEU A 49 -7.40 -3.05 -1.22
CA LEU A 49 -7.29 -2.23 -0.02
C LEU A 49 -6.34 -1.05 -0.30
N GLY A 50 -6.88 0.16 -0.30
CA GLY A 50 -6.09 1.39 -0.36
C GLY A 50 -5.45 1.69 0.99
N LEU A 51 -4.17 2.05 1.01
CA LEU A 51 -3.46 2.51 2.22
C LEU A 51 -2.98 3.93 2.00
N VAL A 52 -3.53 4.87 2.76
CA VAL A 52 -3.24 6.31 2.63
C VAL A 52 -2.72 6.93 3.91
N GLY A 53 -2.08 8.09 3.80
CA GLY A 53 -1.55 8.87 4.91
C GLY A 53 -0.42 9.78 4.46
N GLU A 54 0.01 10.69 5.33
CA GLU A 54 1.12 11.63 5.05
C GLU A 54 2.42 10.89 4.70
N SER A 55 3.33 11.56 3.96
CA SER A 55 4.64 10.99 3.64
C SER A 55 5.40 10.65 4.92
N GLY A 56 6.12 9.52 4.92
CA GLY A 56 6.88 9.06 6.09
C GLY A 56 6.05 8.40 7.20
N CYS A 57 4.72 8.27 7.09
CA CYS A 57 3.90 7.62 8.13
C CYS A 57 4.03 6.09 8.22
N GLY A 58 4.87 5.45 7.38
CA GLY A 58 5.17 4.02 7.46
C GLY A 58 4.51 3.11 6.42
N LYS A 59 3.74 3.63 5.46
CA LYS A 59 2.99 2.85 4.45
C LYS A 59 3.86 1.86 3.66
N SER A 60 4.94 2.35 3.02
CA SER A 60 5.87 1.51 2.25
C SER A 60 6.59 0.51 3.13
N THR A 61 6.92 0.89 4.38
CA THR A 61 7.49 -0.03 5.37
C THR A 61 6.52 -1.15 5.69
N LEU A 62 5.24 -0.84 5.90
CA LEU A 62 4.20 -1.85 6.14
C LEU A 62 4.10 -2.84 4.98
N GLY A 63 3.97 -2.34 3.73
CA GLY A 63 3.90 -3.21 2.54
C GLY A 63 5.12 -4.12 2.39
N ARG A 64 6.32 -3.58 2.59
CA ARG A 64 7.57 -4.35 2.53
C ARG A 64 7.73 -5.34 3.69
N THR A 65 7.20 -5.03 4.86
CA THR A 65 7.20 -5.94 6.02
C THR A 65 6.22 -7.09 5.80
N ILE A 66 5.04 -6.83 5.25
CA ILE A 66 4.06 -7.84 4.86
C ILE A 66 4.69 -8.86 3.89
N LEU A 67 5.44 -8.39 2.89
CA LEU A 67 6.12 -9.25 1.92
C LEU A 67 7.42 -9.89 2.45
N ARG A 68 7.79 -9.66 3.73
CA ARG A 68 9.09 -10.07 4.29
C ARG A 68 10.30 -9.62 3.47
N LEU A 69 10.21 -8.47 2.81
CA LEU A 69 11.37 -7.78 2.24
C LEU A 69 12.15 -7.04 3.34
N ILE A 70 11.44 -6.65 4.39
CA ILE A 70 11.98 -6.12 5.64
C ILE A 70 11.49 -7.04 6.77
N PRO A 71 12.37 -7.52 7.68
CA PRO A 71 11.94 -8.36 8.78
C PRO A 71 11.04 -7.57 9.74
N ALA A 72 9.93 -8.18 10.18
CA ALA A 72 9.10 -7.64 11.25
C ALA A 72 9.86 -7.63 12.58
N THR A 73 9.49 -6.72 13.47
CA THR A 73 9.97 -6.70 14.86
C THR A 73 9.07 -7.59 15.72
N GLU A 74 7.75 -7.45 15.55
CA GLU A 74 6.73 -8.19 16.32
C GLU A 74 5.49 -8.42 15.46
N GLY A 75 4.58 -9.26 15.95
CA GLY A 75 3.28 -9.54 15.36
C GLY A 75 3.30 -10.68 14.34
N GLN A 76 2.27 -10.76 13.52
CA GLN A 76 2.06 -11.83 12.55
C GLN A 76 1.58 -11.28 11.22
N VAL A 77 1.91 -12.00 10.13
CA VAL A 77 1.34 -11.82 8.80
C VAL A 77 0.76 -13.15 8.35
N LEU A 78 -0.55 -13.24 8.30
CA LEU A 78 -1.27 -14.46 7.92
C LEU A 78 -1.64 -14.39 6.43
N TYR A 79 -1.28 -15.40 5.68
CA TYR A 79 -1.68 -15.60 4.29
C TYR A 79 -2.49 -16.88 4.20
N ASN A 80 -3.76 -16.79 3.79
CA ASN A 80 -4.72 -17.90 3.87
C ASN A 80 -4.75 -18.58 5.25
N GLY A 81 -4.55 -17.81 6.33
CA GLY A 81 -4.55 -18.29 7.72
C GLY A 81 -3.20 -18.81 8.23
N GLU A 82 -2.18 -18.98 7.37
CA GLU A 82 -0.84 -19.42 7.78
C GLU A 82 0.11 -18.24 7.97
N ASN A 83 0.90 -18.25 9.06
CA ASN A 83 1.81 -17.15 9.37
C ASN A 83 3.06 -17.18 8.47
N LEU A 84 3.14 -16.21 7.53
CA LEU A 84 4.29 -16.04 6.63
C LEU A 84 5.61 -15.82 7.38
N LEU A 85 5.57 -15.20 8.57
CA LEU A 85 6.79 -14.90 9.33
C LEU A 85 7.45 -16.17 9.89
N ALA A 86 6.68 -17.24 10.07
CA ALA A 86 7.17 -18.54 10.53
C ALA A 86 7.75 -19.42 9.41
N TYR A 87 7.58 -19.05 8.13
CA TYR A 87 8.09 -19.84 7.01
C TYR A 87 9.60 -19.83 6.95
N ASP A 88 10.19 -20.99 6.63
CA ASP A 88 11.60 -21.13 6.32
C ASP A 88 11.95 -20.43 4.97
N LYS A 89 13.22 -20.43 4.61
CA LYS A 89 13.69 -19.78 3.38
C LYS A 89 13.10 -20.45 2.12
N LYS A 90 12.93 -21.79 2.12
CA LYS A 90 12.43 -22.54 0.98
C LYS A 90 10.95 -22.25 0.74
N LYS A 91 10.12 -22.38 1.79
CA LYS A 91 8.67 -22.09 1.70
C LYS A 91 8.44 -20.61 1.35
N MET A 92 9.23 -19.67 1.89
CA MET A 92 9.12 -18.27 1.55
C MET A 92 9.54 -17.98 0.09
N TRP A 93 10.54 -18.71 -0.45
CA TRP A 93 10.94 -18.60 -1.85
C TRP A 93 9.80 -19.01 -2.78
N GLU A 94 9.10 -20.11 -2.48
CA GLU A 94 7.91 -20.54 -3.22
C GLU A 94 6.78 -19.50 -3.13
N MET A 95 6.56 -18.94 -1.93
CA MET A 95 5.54 -17.91 -1.72
C MET A 95 5.78 -16.61 -2.48
N ARG A 96 7.02 -16.26 -2.79
CA ARG A 96 7.33 -15.05 -3.57
C ARG A 96 6.77 -15.09 -5.00
N GLN A 97 6.40 -16.24 -5.55
CA GLN A 97 5.67 -16.34 -6.81
C GLN A 97 4.25 -15.77 -6.67
N LYS A 98 3.61 -15.98 -5.51
CA LYS A 98 2.25 -15.54 -5.21
C LYS A 98 2.16 -14.13 -4.65
N LEU A 99 3.26 -13.63 -4.06
CA LEU A 99 3.36 -12.35 -3.38
C LEU A 99 4.34 -11.46 -4.12
N GLN A 100 3.84 -10.42 -4.79
CA GLN A 100 4.65 -9.55 -5.65
C GLN A 100 4.56 -8.08 -5.21
N ILE A 101 5.45 -7.25 -5.74
CA ILE A 101 5.48 -5.80 -5.51
C ILE A 101 5.68 -5.04 -6.82
N ILE A 102 4.93 -3.96 -6.97
CA ILE A 102 5.16 -2.92 -7.98
C ILE A 102 5.74 -1.71 -7.25
N PHE A 103 6.95 -1.30 -7.62
CA PHE A 103 7.68 -0.22 -6.96
C PHE A 103 7.27 1.17 -7.43
N GLN A 104 7.51 2.16 -6.59
CA GLN A 104 7.22 3.58 -6.79
C GLN A 104 7.94 4.18 -8.01
N ASP A 105 9.24 3.90 -8.15
CA ASP A 105 10.06 4.47 -9.21
C ASP A 105 10.33 3.43 -10.31
N PRO A 106 9.71 3.62 -11.50
CA PRO A 106 9.95 2.72 -12.61
C PRO A 106 11.37 2.83 -13.20
N TYR A 107 12.10 3.93 -12.93
CA TYR A 107 13.47 4.10 -13.39
C TYR A 107 14.46 3.23 -12.60
N SER A 108 14.40 3.30 -11.27
CA SER A 108 15.31 2.54 -10.41
C SER A 108 14.94 1.06 -10.30
N SER A 109 13.69 0.71 -10.61
CA SER A 109 13.21 -0.68 -10.51
C SER A 109 13.56 -1.56 -11.72
N LEU A 110 13.93 -0.97 -12.86
CA LEU A 110 14.30 -1.68 -14.09
C LEU A 110 15.81 -1.57 -14.33
N ASN A 111 16.49 -2.71 -14.51
CA ASN A 111 17.90 -2.70 -14.86
C ASN A 111 18.07 -2.11 -16.29
N PRO A 112 18.78 -0.97 -16.47
CA PRO A 112 18.89 -0.29 -17.75
C PRO A 112 19.70 -1.07 -18.81
N ARG A 113 20.40 -2.13 -18.42
CA ARG A 113 21.22 -2.99 -19.28
C ARG A 113 20.49 -4.23 -19.79
N MET A 114 19.26 -4.46 -19.34
CA MET A 114 18.43 -5.60 -19.75
C MET A 114 17.38 -5.12 -20.76
N THR A 115 17.07 -5.98 -21.72
CA THR A 115 15.95 -5.73 -22.65
C THR A 115 14.61 -5.88 -21.93
N VAL A 116 13.53 -5.41 -22.54
CA VAL A 116 12.16 -5.61 -22.02
C VAL A 116 11.87 -7.11 -21.86
N TYR A 117 12.28 -7.93 -22.83
CA TYR A 117 12.16 -9.38 -22.73
C TYR A 117 12.86 -9.92 -21.49
N ASP A 118 14.14 -9.59 -21.31
CA ASP A 118 14.94 -10.09 -20.17
C ASP A 118 14.35 -9.67 -18.83
N LEU A 119 13.86 -8.42 -18.73
CA LEU A 119 13.26 -7.89 -17.51
C LEU A 119 11.98 -8.64 -17.11
N ILE A 120 11.13 -8.96 -18.11
CA ILE A 120 9.84 -9.62 -17.84
C ILE A 120 10.02 -11.12 -17.72
N SER A 121 10.95 -11.74 -18.46
CA SER A 121 11.22 -13.20 -18.39
C SER A 121 12.02 -13.59 -17.15
N ALA A 122 12.78 -12.69 -16.54
CA ALA A 122 13.65 -13.00 -15.40
C ALA A 122 12.95 -13.77 -14.25
N PRO A 123 11.73 -13.42 -13.81
CA PRO A 123 11.03 -14.22 -12.83
C PRO A 123 10.73 -15.65 -13.31
N LEU A 124 10.36 -15.84 -14.57
CA LEU A 124 10.11 -17.18 -15.15
C LEU A 124 11.38 -18.03 -15.16
N GLU A 125 12.53 -17.42 -15.43
CA GLU A 125 13.83 -18.10 -15.42
C GLU A 125 14.24 -18.52 -14.01
N VAL A 126 14.11 -17.61 -13.04
CA VAL A 126 14.43 -17.86 -11.62
C VAL A 126 13.63 -19.03 -11.08
N TYR A 127 12.32 -19.10 -11.41
CA TYR A 127 11.45 -20.19 -10.95
C TYR A 127 11.37 -21.38 -11.91
N LYS A 128 12.14 -21.36 -12.99
CA LYS A 128 12.21 -22.43 -14.02
C LYS A 128 10.84 -22.76 -14.61
N VAL A 129 10.02 -21.74 -14.84
CA VAL A 129 8.69 -21.90 -15.46
C VAL A 129 8.86 -21.99 -16.97
N GLY A 130 8.38 -23.07 -17.57
CA GLY A 130 8.35 -23.30 -19.02
C GLY A 130 9.72 -23.40 -19.71
N THR A 131 9.68 -23.72 -20.99
CA THR A 131 10.81 -23.70 -21.93
C THR A 131 11.10 -22.26 -22.39
N LYS A 132 12.18 -22.05 -23.11
CA LYS A 132 12.53 -20.72 -23.68
C LYS A 132 11.44 -20.22 -24.67
N ALA A 133 10.82 -21.11 -25.45
CA ALA A 133 9.76 -20.77 -26.38
C ALA A 133 8.49 -20.35 -25.64
N GLU A 134 8.05 -21.15 -24.66
CA GLU A 134 6.87 -20.86 -23.85
C GLU A 134 7.03 -19.55 -23.06
N ARG A 135 8.23 -19.28 -22.50
CA ARG A 135 8.51 -17.99 -21.82
C ARG A 135 8.35 -16.82 -22.77
N ARG A 136 8.78 -16.96 -24.01
CA ARG A 136 8.62 -15.91 -25.03
C ARG A 136 7.15 -15.62 -25.29
N GLU A 137 6.33 -16.65 -25.48
CA GLU A 137 4.89 -16.51 -25.65
C GLU A 137 4.24 -15.83 -24.44
N MET A 138 4.55 -16.27 -23.21
CA MET A 138 4.06 -15.64 -21.97
C MET A 138 4.44 -14.17 -21.88
N VAL A 139 5.67 -13.79 -22.27
CA VAL A 139 6.12 -12.39 -22.26
C VAL A 139 5.40 -11.57 -23.33
N GLU A 140 5.17 -12.12 -24.52
CA GLU A 140 4.41 -11.44 -25.58
C GLU A 140 2.94 -11.23 -25.17
N GLU A 141 2.32 -12.21 -24.54
CA GLU A 141 0.95 -12.10 -24.01
C GLU A 141 0.82 -11.03 -22.94
N ILE A 142 1.69 -11.04 -21.93
CA ILE A 142 1.60 -10.05 -20.83
C ILE A 142 1.92 -8.64 -21.33
N LEU A 143 2.81 -8.46 -22.32
CA LEU A 143 3.05 -7.17 -22.96
C LEU A 143 1.78 -6.61 -23.61
N GLN A 144 1.06 -7.44 -24.35
CA GLN A 144 -0.22 -7.04 -24.95
C GLN A 144 -1.26 -6.70 -23.86
N GLU A 145 -1.32 -7.49 -22.78
CA GLU A 145 -2.22 -7.22 -21.66
C GLU A 145 -1.96 -5.85 -21.01
N VAL A 146 -0.69 -5.42 -20.91
CA VAL A 146 -0.35 -4.10 -20.38
C VAL A 146 -0.38 -2.99 -21.44
N GLY A 147 -0.83 -3.29 -22.67
CA GLY A 147 -0.97 -2.34 -23.77
C GLY A 147 0.36 -1.89 -24.36
N LEU A 148 1.33 -2.79 -24.46
CA LEU A 148 2.61 -2.57 -25.15
C LEU A 148 2.73 -3.54 -26.32
N ASP A 149 3.35 -3.07 -27.42
CA ASP A 149 3.54 -3.88 -28.63
C ASP A 149 4.70 -4.87 -28.44
N ARG A 150 4.56 -6.08 -28.99
CA ARG A 150 5.60 -7.12 -28.99
C ARG A 150 6.90 -6.72 -29.70
N GLN A 151 6.85 -5.75 -30.62
CA GLN A 151 8.05 -5.19 -31.27
C GLN A 151 9.02 -4.53 -30.25
N TYR A 152 8.55 -4.22 -29.04
CA TYR A 152 9.36 -3.62 -27.99
C TYR A 152 10.21 -4.60 -27.19
N LEU A 153 10.11 -5.90 -27.42
CA LEU A 153 10.81 -6.96 -26.66
C LEU A 153 12.33 -6.73 -26.55
N ASN A 154 12.95 -6.27 -27.65
CA ASN A 154 14.40 -6.10 -27.74
C ASN A 154 14.88 -4.69 -27.36
N ARG A 155 13.96 -3.80 -26.98
CA ARG A 155 14.31 -2.43 -26.56
C ARG A 155 14.73 -2.39 -25.09
N PHE A 156 15.44 -1.33 -24.74
CA PHE A 156 15.93 -1.07 -23.40
C PHE A 156 15.03 -0.07 -22.66
N PRO A 157 14.99 -0.08 -21.31
CA PRO A 157 14.13 0.81 -20.53
C PRO A 157 14.29 2.30 -20.85
N HIS A 158 15.48 2.76 -21.18
CA HIS A 158 15.74 4.18 -21.47
C HIS A 158 15.06 4.69 -22.75
N GLU A 159 14.60 3.80 -23.63
CA GLU A 159 13.87 4.13 -24.87
C GLU A 159 12.37 4.37 -24.65
N PHE A 160 11.88 4.24 -23.40
CA PHE A 160 10.46 4.31 -23.07
C PHE A 160 10.11 5.54 -22.22
N SER A 161 8.86 6.01 -22.35
CA SER A 161 8.30 7.00 -21.44
C SER A 161 8.10 6.43 -20.02
N GLY A 162 7.94 7.30 -19.01
CA GLY A 162 7.69 6.89 -17.63
C GLY A 162 6.49 5.93 -17.49
N GLY A 163 5.39 6.23 -18.18
CA GLY A 163 4.20 5.38 -18.18
C GLY A 163 4.41 4.01 -18.84
N GLN A 164 5.18 3.96 -19.94
CA GLN A 164 5.54 2.70 -20.57
C GLN A 164 6.47 1.86 -19.70
N ARG A 165 7.44 2.47 -19.02
CA ARG A 165 8.29 1.78 -18.02
C ARG A 165 7.48 1.22 -16.86
N GLN A 166 6.47 1.98 -16.39
CA GLN A 166 5.57 1.48 -15.34
C GLN A 166 4.79 0.27 -15.82
N ARG A 167 4.31 0.25 -17.06
CA ARG A 167 3.63 -0.91 -17.66
C ARG A 167 4.56 -2.14 -17.76
N ILE A 168 5.85 -1.93 -18.08
CA ILE A 168 6.87 -3.01 -18.05
C ILE A 168 7.06 -3.54 -16.63
N GLY A 169 7.14 -2.65 -15.62
CA GLY A 169 7.21 -3.03 -14.22
C GLY A 169 5.98 -3.82 -13.74
N ILE A 170 4.78 -3.43 -14.18
CA ILE A 170 3.54 -4.16 -13.93
C ILE A 170 3.58 -5.54 -14.60
N ALA A 171 3.97 -5.62 -15.87
CA ALA A 171 4.10 -6.90 -16.59
C ALA A 171 5.04 -7.86 -15.88
N ARG A 172 6.23 -7.38 -15.45
CA ARG A 172 7.20 -8.16 -14.68
C ARG A 172 6.63 -8.69 -13.37
N ALA A 173 5.87 -7.88 -12.64
CA ALA A 173 5.26 -8.29 -11.38
C ALA A 173 4.13 -9.31 -11.57
N LEU A 174 3.42 -9.25 -12.70
CA LEU A 174 2.25 -10.09 -12.95
C LEU A 174 2.53 -11.36 -13.77
N ILE A 175 3.73 -11.51 -14.35
CA ILE A 175 4.07 -12.64 -15.24
C ILE A 175 3.94 -14.02 -14.56
N LEU A 176 4.15 -14.09 -13.23
CA LEU A 176 4.00 -15.31 -12.43
C LEU A 176 2.55 -15.55 -11.96
N ASN A 177 1.57 -14.77 -12.41
CA ASN A 177 0.17 -14.82 -11.98
C ASN A 177 0.04 -14.82 -10.44
N PRO A 178 0.52 -13.75 -9.75
CA PRO A 178 0.47 -13.67 -8.30
C PRO A 178 -0.98 -13.61 -7.78
N GLU A 179 -1.18 -13.94 -6.51
CA GLU A 179 -2.46 -13.80 -5.83
C GLU A 179 -2.57 -12.45 -5.09
N PHE A 180 -1.43 -11.91 -4.61
CA PHE A 180 -1.37 -10.67 -3.85
C PHE A 180 -0.24 -9.77 -4.36
N VAL A 181 -0.53 -8.49 -4.58
CA VAL A 181 0.44 -7.51 -5.06
C VAL A 181 0.40 -6.25 -4.20
N VAL A 182 1.54 -5.86 -3.65
CA VAL A 182 1.73 -4.55 -3.04
C VAL A 182 2.08 -3.54 -4.14
N CYS A 183 1.27 -2.51 -4.30
CA CYS A 183 1.50 -1.41 -5.22
C CYS A 183 2.03 -0.21 -4.42
N ASP A 184 3.36 -0.11 -4.29
CA ASP A 184 4.03 0.92 -3.46
C ASP A 184 4.18 2.20 -4.27
N GLU A 185 3.21 3.12 -4.13
CA GLU A 185 3.13 4.41 -4.87
C GLU A 185 3.29 4.28 -6.40
N ALA A 186 2.76 3.20 -6.97
CA ALA A 186 2.98 2.77 -8.34
C ALA A 186 2.61 3.78 -9.45
N VAL A 187 1.95 4.89 -9.13
CA VAL A 187 1.52 5.91 -10.09
C VAL A 187 1.91 7.33 -9.69
N SER A 188 2.64 7.52 -8.60
CA SER A 188 2.96 8.85 -8.06
C SER A 188 3.87 9.69 -8.96
N ALA A 189 4.79 9.04 -9.68
CA ALA A 189 5.75 9.69 -10.59
C ALA A 189 5.20 9.96 -12.00
N LEU A 190 3.92 9.64 -12.27
CA LEU A 190 3.29 9.78 -13.58
C LEU A 190 2.46 11.06 -13.67
N ASP A 191 2.42 11.66 -14.87
CA ASP A 191 1.50 12.74 -15.18
C ASP A 191 0.04 12.28 -15.08
N VAL A 192 -0.90 13.23 -14.96
CA VAL A 192 -2.32 12.96 -14.66
C VAL A 192 -2.97 12.05 -15.70
N SER A 193 -2.68 12.24 -16.99
CA SER A 193 -3.31 11.49 -18.07
C SER A 193 -2.81 10.06 -18.13
N VAL A 194 -1.51 9.85 -18.02
CA VAL A 194 -0.85 8.53 -17.99
C VAL A 194 -1.24 7.78 -16.72
N ARG A 195 -1.32 8.50 -15.59
CA ARG A 195 -1.77 7.92 -14.30
C ARG A 195 -3.14 7.27 -14.42
N ALA A 196 -4.11 7.98 -15.04
CA ALA A 196 -5.45 7.43 -15.23
C ALA A 196 -5.45 6.17 -16.11
N GLN A 197 -4.63 6.14 -17.16
CA GLN A 197 -4.50 4.95 -18.01
C GLN A 197 -3.91 3.75 -17.25
N VAL A 198 -2.87 3.97 -16.42
CA VAL A 198 -2.25 2.90 -15.63
C VAL A 198 -3.20 2.39 -14.53
N LEU A 199 -3.98 3.27 -13.89
CA LEU A 199 -4.99 2.87 -12.92
C LEU A 199 -6.09 1.99 -13.54
N ASN A 200 -6.57 2.37 -14.73
CA ASN A 200 -7.54 1.58 -15.48
C ASN A 200 -6.96 0.22 -15.90
N LEU A 201 -5.70 0.20 -16.35
CA LEU A 201 -4.99 -1.04 -16.64
C LEU A 201 -4.94 -1.96 -15.40
N MET A 202 -4.51 -1.43 -14.25
CA MET A 202 -4.42 -2.22 -13.00
C MET A 202 -5.77 -2.76 -12.58
N ARG A 203 -6.84 -1.98 -12.70
CA ARG A 203 -8.21 -2.43 -12.39
C ARG A 203 -8.67 -3.55 -13.33
N ASN A 204 -8.40 -3.43 -14.64
CA ASN A 204 -8.72 -4.46 -15.62
C ASN A 204 -7.94 -5.76 -15.33
N MET A 205 -6.65 -5.65 -15.00
CA MET A 205 -5.83 -6.81 -14.63
C MET A 205 -6.33 -7.46 -13.34
N GLN A 206 -6.75 -6.67 -12.35
CA GLN A 206 -7.35 -7.18 -11.12
C GLN A 206 -8.59 -8.04 -11.42
N GLN A 207 -9.50 -7.51 -12.24
CA GLN A 207 -10.73 -8.21 -12.59
C GLN A 207 -10.45 -9.47 -13.42
N LYS A 208 -9.58 -9.35 -14.44
CA LYS A 208 -9.25 -10.47 -15.35
C LYS A 208 -8.55 -11.62 -14.64
N LYS A 209 -7.60 -11.31 -13.74
CA LYS A 209 -6.75 -12.29 -13.05
C LYS A 209 -7.14 -12.54 -11.59
N ASN A 210 -8.24 -11.94 -11.12
CA ASN A 210 -8.71 -12.00 -9.72
C ASN A 210 -7.60 -11.65 -8.71
N LEU A 211 -6.83 -10.59 -9.01
CA LEU A 211 -5.71 -10.14 -8.18
C LEU A 211 -6.21 -9.44 -6.91
N THR A 212 -5.46 -9.56 -5.85
CA THR A 212 -5.68 -8.81 -4.61
C THR A 212 -4.60 -7.76 -4.46
N TYR A 213 -4.97 -6.49 -4.24
CA TYR A 213 -4.02 -5.38 -4.12
C TYR A 213 -3.99 -4.77 -2.72
N LEU A 214 -2.78 -4.49 -2.23
CA LEU A 214 -2.55 -3.43 -1.24
C LEU A 214 -2.01 -2.21 -1.99
N PHE A 215 -2.87 -1.22 -2.21
CA PHE A 215 -2.54 -0.05 -3.00
C PHE A 215 -2.13 1.13 -2.11
N ILE A 216 -0.84 1.41 -2.05
CA ILE A 216 -0.24 2.47 -1.24
C ILE A 216 -0.18 3.76 -2.06
N SER A 217 -0.71 4.86 -1.51
CA SER A 217 -0.62 6.19 -2.10
C SER A 217 -0.71 7.27 -1.02
N HIS A 218 -0.17 8.45 -1.30
CA HIS A 218 -0.45 9.65 -0.54
C HIS A 218 -1.62 10.48 -1.12
N ASP A 219 -2.09 10.12 -2.32
CA ASP A 219 -3.16 10.83 -3.03
C ASP A 219 -4.50 10.08 -2.86
N LEU A 220 -5.38 10.65 -2.05
CA LEU A 220 -6.72 10.13 -1.79
C LEU A 220 -7.59 10.08 -3.06
N SER A 221 -7.39 10.99 -4.02
CA SER A 221 -8.14 10.99 -5.28
C SER A 221 -7.83 9.73 -6.10
N VAL A 222 -6.56 9.32 -6.13
CA VAL A 222 -6.10 8.09 -6.78
C VAL A 222 -6.72 6.87 -6.11
N VAL A 223 -6.63 6.79 -4.77
CA VAL A 223 -7.13 5.66 -4.00
C VAL A 223 -8.65 5.53 -4.12
N ARG A 224 -9.39 6.65 -4.17
CA ARG A 224 -10.83 6.67 -4.43
C ARG A 224 -11.19 5.94 -5.72
N HIS A 225 -10.37 6.05 -6.75
CA HIS A 225 -10.64 5.46 -8.06
C HIS A 225 -10.46 3.94 -8.08
N ILE A 226 -9.42 3.41 -7.43
CA ILE A 226 -9.04 1.99 -7.55
C ILE A 226 -9.51 1.12 -6.38
N SER A 227 -9.69 1.66 -5.18
CA SER A 227 -9.88 0.87 -3.97
C SER A 227 -11.35 0.52 -3.70
N ASP A 228 -11.56 -0.59 -3.01
CA ASP A 228 -12.85 -1.04 -2.46
C ASP A 228 -13.00 -0.57 -1.01
N ARG A 229 -11.97 -0.79 -0.19
CA ARG A 229 -11.82 -0.30 1.17
C ARG A 229 -10.56 0.53 1.28
N ILE A 230 -10.52 1.42 2.28
CA ILE A 230 -9.38 2.32 2.49
C ILE A 230 -8.99 2.28 3.97
N ALA A 231 -7.69 2.10 4.23
CA ALA A 231 -7.07 2.26 5.53
C ALA A 231 -6.28 3.57 5.56
N VAL A 232 -6.51 4.39 6.57
CA VAL A 232 -5.79 5.65 6.81
C VAL A 232 -4.75 5.42 7.89
N MET A 233 -3.49 5.70 7.57
CA MET A 233 -2.35 5.48 8.45
C MET A 233 -1.73 6.79 8.92
N TYR A 234 -1.45 6.90 10.21
CA TYR A 234 -0.79 8.04 10.84
C TYR A 234 0.31 7.58 11.81
N LEU A 235 1.53 8.08 11.66
CA LEU A 235 2.68 7.78 12.53
C LEU A 235 2.80 6.28 12.89
N GLY A 236 2.81 5.42 11.88
CA GLY A 236 3.00 3.98 12.05
C GLY A 236 1.77 3.20 12.47
N SER A 237 0.63 3.83 12.75
CA SER A 237 -0.59 3.16 13.21
C SER A 237 -1.78 3.46 12.30
N VAL A 238 -2.78 2.58 12.31
CA VAL A 238 -4.03 2.75 11.56
C VAL A 238 -4.98 3.63 12.38
N ALA A 239 -5.45 4.71 11.77
CA ALA A 239 -6.39 5.65 12.35
C ALA A 239 -7.86 5.29 12.02
N GLU A 240 -8.11 4.85 10.78
CA GLU A 240 -9.46 4.54 10.29
C GLU A 240 -9.41 3.54 9.13
N VAL A 241 -10.37 2.61 9.07
CA VAL A 241 -10.56 1.68 7.96
C VAL A 241 -12.05 1.61 7.62
N ALA A 242 -12.39 1.85 6.37
CA ALA A 242 -13.78 1.79 5.95
C ALA A 242 -13.94 1.38 4.48
N PRO A 243 -15.14 0.91 4.07
CA PRO A 243 -15.54 0.90 2.67
C PRO A 243 -15.36 2.30 2.06
N LYS A 244 -14.86 2.37 0.83
CA LYS A 244 -14.61 3.64 0.14
C LYS A 244 -15.78 4.63 0.24
N ALA A 245 -16.98 4.17 -0.05
CA ALA A 245 -18.16 5.03 -0.02
C ALA A 245 -18.37 5.67 1.37
N GLN A 246 -18.25 4.89 2.44
CA GLN A 246 -18.42 5.37 3.82
C GLN A 246 -17.30 6.34 4.22
N LEU A 247 -16.04 6.03 3.90
CA LEU A 247 -14.92 6.90 4.25
C LEU A 247 -15.06 8.31 3.65
N TYR A 248 -15.56 8.41 2.40
CA TYR A 248 -15.72 9.71 1.74
C TYR A 248 -17.01 10.46 2.13
N SER A 249 -18.08 9.75 2.52
CA SER A 249 -19.33 10.36 2.93
C SER A 249 -19.38 10.68 4.43
N ASN A 250 -18.84 9.81 5.26
CA ASN A 250 -18.88 9.90 6.73
C ASN A 250 -17.53 9.51 7.36
N PRO A 251 -16.45 10.31 7.15
CA PRO A 251 -15.17 10.09 7.83
C PRO A 251 -15.34 10.33 9.33
N MET A 252 -14.87 9.42 10.18
CA MET A 252 -15.07 9.50 11.62
C MET A 252 -13.83 10.02 12.36
N HIS A 253 -12.61 9.67 11.89
CA HIS A 253 -11.40 10.16 12.53
C HIS A 253 -11.08 11.61 12.12
N PRO A 254 -10.75 12.53 13.05
CA PRO A 254 -10.42 13.94 12.73
C PRO A 254 -9.31 14.09 11.70
N TYR A 255 -8.30 13.23 11.72
CA TYR A 255 -7.24 13.21 10.72
C TYR A 255 -7.77 12.89 9.31
N THR A 256 -8.66 11.90 9.19
CA THR A 256 -9.30 11.55 7.91
C THR A 256 -10.14 12.71 7.37
N LYS A 257 -10.90 13.38 8.27
CA LYS A 257 -11.66 14.60 7.92
C LYS A 257 -10.76 15.68 7.33
N ALA A 258 -9.62 15.92 7.97
CA ALA A 258 -8.64 16.91 7.50
C ALA A 258 -8.04 16.53 6.15
N LEU A 259 -7.60 15.28 5.96
CA LEU A 259 -7.08 14.80 4.69
C LEU A 259 -8.11 14.93 3.55
N LEU A 260 -9.36 14.53 3.78
CA LEU A 260 -10.43 14.62 2.79
C LEU A 260 -10.84 16.06 2.48
N SER A 261 -10.71 16.99 3.44
CA SER A 261 -10.98 18.42 3.24
C SER A 261 -9.96 19.08 2.31
N ALA A 262 -8.76 18.51 2.19
CA ALA A 262 -7.69 19.02 1.35
C ALA A 262 -7.81 18.58 -0.13
N ILE A 263 -8.72 17.64 -0.45
CA ILE A 263 -8.94 17.19 -1.84
C ILE A 263 -9.63 18.30 -2.63
N PRO A 264 -9.05 18.76 -3.76
CA PRO A 264 -9.72 19.70 -4.65
C PRO A 264 -11.03 19.13 -5.20
N LEU A 265 -12.10 19.90 -5.10
CA LEU A 265 -13.39 19.54 -5.74
C LEU A 265 -13.41 20.04 -7.19
N PRO A 266 -13.94 19.24 -8.13
CA PRO A 266 -14.09 19.67 -9.52
C PRO A 266 -15.06 20.87 -9.68
N ASP A 267 -16.00 21.02 -8.73
CA ASP A 267 -17.00 22.09 -8.73
C ASP A 267 -16.50 23.30 -7.93
N VAL A 268 -16.13 24.37 -8.65
CA VAL A 268 -15.63 25.63 -8.07
C VAL A 268 -16.67 26.28 -7.12
N LYS A 269 -17.95 25.99 -7.30
CA LYS A 269 -19.05 26.54 -6.47
C LYS A 269 -19.16 25.81 -5.11
N LYS A 270 -18.66 24.60 -4.98
CA LYS A 270 -18.67 23.79 -3.75
C LYS A 270 -17.34 23.89 -3.02
N ARG A 271 -17.01 25.05 -2.45
CA ARG A 271 -15.84 25.19 -1.58
C ARG A 271 -16.07 24.41 -0.28
N ARG A 272 -15.41 23.28 -0.08
CA ARG A 272 -15.27 22.71 1.27
C ARG A 272 -14.36 23.63 2.08
N GLN A 273 -14.77 23.96 3.30
CA GLN A 273 -13.83 24.60 4.25
C GLN A 273 -12.68 23.62 4.51
N ARG A 274 -11.48 24.02 4.10
CA ARG A 274 -10.27 23.22 4.35
C ARG A 274 -9.99 23.23 5.85
N ILE A 275 -9.88 22.05 6.44
CA ILE A 275 -9.42 21.89 7.82
C ILE A 275 -7.90 21.98 7.81
N ILE A 276 -7.37 23.08 8.34
CA ILE A 276 -5.94 23.28 8.47
C ILE A 276 -5.50 22.63 9.78
N LEU A 277 -4.61 21.64 9.67
CA LEU A 277 -4.00 21.00 10.84
C LEU A 277 -2.88 21.92 11.36
N GLU A 278 -2.98 22.32 12.60
CA GLU A 278 -1.95 23.13 13.25
C GLU A 278 -0.77 22.24 13.71
N GLY A 279 0.43 22.82 13.69
CA GLY A 279 1.66 22.15 14.10
C GLY A 279 2.26 21.18 13.08
N ASP A 280 3.52 20.83 13.32
CA ASP A 280 4.26 19.89 12.48
C ASP A 280 3.87 18.44 12.76
N VAL A 281 4.16 17.56 11.79
CA VAL A 281 4.02 16.12 11.99
C VAL A 281 5.02 15.68 13.05
N PRO A 282 4.56 15.08 14.17
CA PRO A 282 5.48 14.62 15.20
C PRO A 282 6.48 13.59 14.68
N SER A 283 7.65 13.57 15.27
CA SER A 283 8.71 12.65 14.86
C SER A 283 8.37 11.20 15.22
N ALA A 284 8.57 10.28 14.28
CA ALA A 284 8.48 8.83 14.54
C ALA A 284 9.56 8.30 15.51
N TYR A 285 10.59 9.11 15.82
CA TYR A 285 11.60 8.80 16.85
C TYR A 285 11.08 8.98 18.28
N ASN A 286 10.16 9.90 18.47
CA ASN A 286 9.55 10.19 19.77
C ASN A 286 8.06 10.47 19.53
N PRO A 287 7.27 9.46 19.23
CA PRO A 287 5.85 9.64 18.99
C PRO A 287 5.15 10.13 20.26
N PRO A 288 4.11 10.98 20.14
CA PRO A 288 3.32 11.43 21.27
C PRO A 288 2.75 10.26 22.08
N SER A 289 2.61 10.43 23.40
CA SER A 289 1.90 9.50 24.27
C SER A 289 0.42 9.43 23.91
N GLY A 290 -0.26 8.35 24.26
CA GLY A 290 -1.69 8.19 23.99
C GLY A 290 -2.01 8.18 22.48
N CYS A 291 -3.05 8.90 22.08
CA CYS A 291 -3.42 9.06 20.68
C CYS A 291 -2.33 9.83 19.93
N LYS A 292 -1.67 9.23 18.96
CA LYS A 292 -0.57 9.85 18.20
C LYS A 292 -0.95 11.15 17.49
N PHE A 293 -2.25 11.33 17.20
CA PHE A 293 -2.78 12.53 16.53
C PHE A 293 -3.16 13.66 17.51
N HIS A 294 -3.14 13.44 18.84
CA HIS A 294 -3.66 14.42 19.82
C HIS A 294 -3.00 15.80 19.73
N THR A 295 -1.74 15.89 19.35
CA THR A 295 -1.00 17.16 19.22
C THR A 295 -1.47 18.06 18.09
N ARG A 296 -2.18 17.50 17.11
CA ARG A 296 -2.73 18.21 15.93
C ARG A 296 -4.27 18.12 15.87
N CYS A 297 -4.89 17.46 16.85
CA CYS A 297 -6.33 17.23 16.87
C CYS A 297 -7.04 18.41 17.56
N PRO A 298 -7.95 19.14 16.88
CA PRO A 298 -8.70 20.23 17.51
C PRO A 298 -9.70 19.75 18.57
N TYR A 299 -9.96 18.43 18.62
CA TYR A 299 -10.89 17.80 19.55
C TYR A 299 -10.19 16.99 20.65
N ALA A 300 -8.87 17.18 20.84
CA ALA A 300 -8.11 16.42 21.83
C ALA A 300 -8.56 16.69 23.27
N THR A 301 -8.70 15.61 24.05
CA THR A 301 -8.98 15.65 25.49
C THR A 301 -7.80 15.08 26.28
N ASP A 302 -7.86 15.17 27.61
CA ASP A 302 -6.83 14.60 28.48
C ASP A 302 -6.71 13.07 28.30
N ARG A 303 -7.81 12.38 28.05
CA ARG A 303 -7.82 10.96 27.72
C ARG A 303 -6.98 10.69 26.46
N CYS A 304 -7.09 11.54 25.44
CA CYS A 304 -6.28 11.39 24.21
C CYS A 304 -4.79 11.55 24.44
N ARG A 305 -4.36 12.24 25.48
CA ARG A 305 -2.96 12.42 25.85
C ARG A 305 -2.38 11.22 26.61
N GLN A 306 -3.24 10.48 27.30
CA GLN A 306 -2.86 9.40 28.22
C GLN A 306 -3.06 8.00 27.64
N GLU A 307 -4.16 7.78 26.89
CA GLU A 307 -4.56 6.46 26.40
C GLU A 307 -4.39 6.34 24.88
N ILE A 308 -3.88 5.19 24.44
CA ILE A 308 -3.83 4.82 23.02
C ILE A 308 -5.23 4.36 22.59
N PRO A 309 -5.87 5.00 21.57
CA PRO A 309 -7.16 4.56 21.09
C PRO A 309 -7.03 3.23 20.35
N VAL A 310 -7.93 2.28 20.66
CA VAL A 310 -8.01 0.99 19.98
C VAL A 310 -8.81 1.14 18.70
N LEU A 311 -8.36 0.49 17.63
CA LEU A 311 -9.13 0.39 16.38
C LEU A 311 -10.36 -0.48 16.62
N ARG A 312 -11.55 0.14 16.69
CA ARG A 312 -12.83 -0.52 17.01
C ARG A 312 -13.86 -0.29 15.91
N GLN A 313 -14.70 -1.28 15.68
CA GLN A 313 -15.77 -1.19 14.71
C GLN A 313 -16.93 -0.39 15.29
N LEU A 314 -17.29 0.72 14.65
CA LEU A 314 -18.44 1.57 15.01
C LEU A 314 -19.65 1.30 14.11
N GLU A 315 -19.41 1.06 12.83
CA GLU A 315 -20.42 0.66 11.85
C GLU A 315 -19.97 -0.59 11.11
N LYS A 316 -20.86 -1.25 10.37
CA LYS A 316 -20.53 -2.45 9.60
C LYS A 316 -19.37 -2.17 8.62
N GLY A 317 -18.21 -2.77 8.87
CA GLY A 317 -17.00 -2.61 8.05
C GLY A 317 -16.27 -1.29 8.25
N HIS A 318 -16.69 -0.42 9.18
CA HIS A 318 -16.07 0.85 9.49
C HIS A 318 -15.42 0.82 10.87
N GLN A 319 -14.10 0.88 10.91
CA GLN A 319 -13.28 0.81 12.12
C GLN A 319 -12.53 2.12 12.32
N VAL A 320 -12.46 2.60 13.56
CA VAL A 320 -11.85 3.89 13.91
C VAL A 320 -11.06 3.78 15.22
N ALA A 321 -9.85 4.33 15.22
CA ALA A 321 -8.98 4.48 16.40
C ALA A 321 -9.12 5.88 16.99
N CYS A 322 -10.28 6.24 17.50
CA CYS A 322 -10.53 7.55 18.12
C CYS A 322 -11.43 7.39 19.36
N HIS A 323 -11.06 8.05 20.48
CA HIS A 323 -11.85 8.04 21.71
C HIS A 323 -13.20 8.75 21.56
N ARG A 324 -13.26 9.74 20.66
CA ARG A 324 -14.42 10.61 20.47
C ARG A 324 -15.16 10.39 19.14
N ALA A 325 -14.92 9.28 18.46
CA ALA A 325 -15.47 9.05 17.13
C ALA A 325 -16.99 9.17 17.10
N GLU A 326 -17.69 8.67 18.14
CA GLU A 326 -19.17 8.70 18.24
C GLU A 326 -19.73 10.11 18.48
N GLU A 327 -18.95 11.00 19.07
CA GLU A 327 -19.38 12.39 19.36
C GLU A 327 -19.12 13.34 18.16
N LEU A 328 -18.28 12.93 17.23
CA LEU A 328 -17.81 13.75 16.11
C LEU A 328 -18.47 13.39 14.77
N VAL A 329 -19.41 12.46 14.78
CA VAL A 329 -20.17 12.02 13.60
C VAL A 329 -21.24 13.05 13.22
#